data_2004e375300f2d701aca690dc6615b30
#
_entry.id   2004e375300f2d701aca690dc6615b30
#
_cell.length_a   1.000
_cell.length_b   1.000
_cell.length_c   1.000
_cell.angle_alpha   90.00
_cell.angle_beta   90.00
_cell.angle_gamma   90.00
#
_symmetry.space_group_name_H-M   'P 1'
#
loop_
_entity.id
_entity.type
_entity.pdbx_description
1 polymer ?
#
loop_
_entity_poly.entity_id
_entity_poly.type
_entity_poly.pdbx_seq_one_letter_code
_entity_poly.pdbx_strand_id
1 'polypeptide(L)'
;MSDPKVTSENVAEVLQNDTRVKLAGVDADGMLRGKLVSKKKFLSVVDDGFGFCSVIFGWDMHDRTYFRELKISNKENGYRDILAKPDLSSFRRIPWENNVPFFLVSFYDPDTREPLLACPRGLLNEALRKPAAKGYRAMAGGKCSHFEVLRGNNADYRFFSVAEFEFYQFATPDRNASSTATFLKENPVETLPPLTEGMFGYSLTRPIHNQEYYYGVFDACEQFNCEIEGWHTESGPGVYEAVGDCS
;
A
#
# COMPACT_ATOMS: atom_id res chain seq x y z
N MET A 1 11.28 -12.45 12.64
CA MET A 1 10.36 -12.45 13.82
C MET A 1 9.16 -11.62 13.42
N SER A 2 7.94 -12.15 13.48
CA SER A 2 6.74 -11.37 13.20
C SER A 2 6.63 -10.23 14.21
N ASP A 3 6.28 -9.03 13.74
CA ASP A 3 6.01 -7.90 14.62
C ASP A 3 4.93 -8.27 15.65
N PRO A 4 5.03 -7.76 16.90
CA PRO A 4 4.03 -8.06 17.90
C PRO A 4 2.67 -7.54 17.45
N LYS A 5 1.61 -8.30 17.68
CA LYS A 5 0.25 -7.83 17.41
C LYS A 5 -0.01 -6.56 18.22
N VAL A 6 -0.19 -5.45 17.53
CA VAL A 6 -0.44 -4.14 18.15
C VAL A 6 -1.92 -3.99 18.47
N THR A 7 -2.20 -3.52 19.67
CA THR A 7 -3.55 -3.23 20.19
C THR A 7 -3.55 -1.88 20.89
N SER A 8 -4.74 -1.32 21.16
CA SER A 8 -4.85 -0.07 21.93
C SER A 8 -4.18 -0.15 23.31
N GLU A 9 -4.11 -1.36 23.90
CA GLU A 9 -3.54 -1.56 25.22
C GLU A 9 -2.01 -1.52 25.23
N ASN A 10 -1.35 -2.06 24.17
CA ASN A 10 0.11 -2.19 24.11
C ASN A 10 0.80 -1.20 23.17
N VAL A 11 0.07 -0.45 22.36
CA VAL A 11 0.65 0.46 21.35
C VAL A 11 1.60 1.51 21.94
N ALA A 12 1.34 1.98 23.15
CA ALA A 12 2.21 2.92 23.84
C ALA A 12 3.57 2.32 24.19
N GLU A 13 3.58 1.04 24.58
CA GLU A 13 4.78 0.25 24.86
C GLU A 13 5.54 -0.07 23.58
N VAL A 14 4.84 -0.54 22.54
CA VAL A 14 5.44 -0.83 21.22
C VAL A 14 6.17 0.40 20.66
N LEU A 15 5.61 1.59 20.89
CA LEU A 15 6.17 2.85 20.43
C LEU A 15 7.08 3.55 21.48
N GLN A 16 7.48 2.88 22.57
CA GLN A 16 8.17 3.54 23.68
C GLN A 16 9.40 4.38 23.26
N ASN A 17 10.17 3.91 22.30
CA ASN A 17 11.39 4.54 21.81
C ASN A 17 11.14 5.48 20.60
N ASP A 18 9.92 5.60 20.13
CA ASP A 18 9.58 6.42 18.97
C ASP A 18 9.15 7.84 19.41
N THR A 19 9.40 8.81 18.55
CA THR A 19 8.96 10.21 18.75
C THR A 19 7.86 10.63 17.79
N ARG A 20 7.70 9.87 16.70
CA ARG A 20 6.80 10.18 15.58
C ARG A 20 6.22 8.89 15.00
N VAL A 21 5.10 9.03 14.32
CA VAL A 21 4.37 7.93 13.64
C VAL A 21 3.92 8.42 12.29
N LYS A 22 4.09 7.61 11.26
CA LYS A 22 3.58 7.86 9.93
C LYS A 22 2.22 7.17 9.77
N LEU A 23 1.24 7.90 9.26
CA LEU A 23 -0.12 7.44 9.02
C LEU A 23 -0.49 7.66 7.56
N ALA A 24 -1.05 6.68 6.89
CA ALA A 24 -1.54 6.85 5.53
C ALA A 24 -2.83 6.07 5.26
N GLY A 25 -3.72 6.69 4.51
CA GLY A 25 -4.86 6.04 3.89
C GLY A 25 -4.66 5.92 2.39
N VAL A 26 -5.45 5.09 1.76
CA VAL A 26 -5.40 4.86 0.31
C VAL A 26 -6.52 5.68 -0.34
N ASP A 27 -6.17 6.48 -1.36
CA ASP A 27 -7.16 7.19 -2.18
C ASP A 27 -7.72 6.31 -3.32
N ALA A 28 -8.54 6.89 -4.19
CA ALA A 28 -9.19 6.17 -5.28
C ALA A 28 -8.21 5.61 -6.33
N ASP A 29 -7.04 6.22 -6.49
CA ASP A 29 -6.00 5.80 -7.43
C ASP A 29 -4.94 4.89 -6.78
N GLY A 30 -5.14 4.47 -5.52
CA GLY A 30 -4.20 3.63 -4.80
C GLY A 30 -3.03 4.39 -4.16
N MET A 31 -3.03 5.73 -4.22
CA MET A 31 -1.96 6.54 -3.63
C MET A 31 -2.08 6.58 -2.10
N LEU A 32 -0.94 6.46 -1.43
CA LEU A 32 -0.87 6.64 0.02
C LEU A 32 -0.90 8.13 0.38
N ARG A 33 -2.02 8.58 0.94
CA ARG A 33 -2.23 9.94 1.42
C ARG A 33 -2.12 9.96 2.94
N GLY A 34 -1.17 10.71 3.48
CA GLY A 34 -0.87 10.56 4.90
C GLY A 34 -0.29 11.76 5.60
N LYS A 35 0.04 11.55 6.87
CA LYS A 35 0.65 12.54 7.75
C LYS A 35 1.73 11.88 8.61
N LEU A 36 2.78 12.62 8.89
CA LEU A 36 3.72 12.32 9.97
C LEU A 36 3.25 13.08 11.22
N VAL A 37 2.97 12.38 12.29
CA VAL A 37 2.48 12.97 13.54
C VAL A 37 3.41 12.63 14.70
N SER A 38 3.41 13.46 15.77
CA SER A 38 4.12 13.09 16.99
C SER A 38 3.49 11.86 17.65
N LYS A 39 4.30 11.03 18.32
CA LYS A 39 3.79 9.90 19.12
C LYS A 39 2.68 10.36 20.10
N LYS A 40 2.88 11.49 20.78
CA LYS A 40 1.88 12.04 21.69
C LYS A 40 0.53 12.28 21.00
N LYS A 41 0.56 12.89 19.79
CA LYS A 41 -0.66 13.10 19.00
C LYS A 41 -1.28 11.79 18.56
N PHE A 42 -0.49 10.84 18.08
CA PHE A 42 -0.98 9.52 17.69
C PHE A 42 -1.71 8.83 18.84
N LEU A 43 -1.08 8.71 20.00
CA LEU A 43 -1.68 8.08 21.19
C LEU A 43 -2.97 8.78 21.66
N SER A 44 -3.11 10.08 21.42
CA SER A 44 -4.35 10.81 21.77
C SER A 44 -5.51 10.60 20.81
N VAL A 45 -5.29 9.97 19.64
CA VAL A 45 -6.29 9.79 18.59
C VAL A 45 -6.41 8.34 18.12
N VAL A 46 -5.67 7.43 18.71
CA VAL A 46 -5.60 6.03 18.25
C VAL A 46 -6.95 5.33 18.26
N ASP A 47 -7.78 5.61 19.26
CA ASP A 47 -9.10 4.97 19.39
C ASP A 47 -10.20 5.75 18.68
N ASP A 48 -10.22 7.08 18.84
CA ASP A 48 -11.29 7.92 18.31
C ASP A 48 -11.08 8.35 16.85
N GLY A 49 -9.85 8.32 16.37
CA GLY A 49 -9.47 8.83 15.07
C GLY A 49 -9.20 10.35 15.08
N PHE A 50 -8.96 10.89 13.91
CA PHE A 50 -8.64 12.31 13.72
C PHE A 50 -9.18 12.84 12.40
N GLY A 51 -9.37 14.16 12.32
CA GLY A 51 -9.82 14.83 11.11
C GLY A 51 -8.79 14.75 9.99
N PHE A 52 -9.26 14.38 8.79
CA PHE A 52 -8.47 14.35 7.58
C PHE A 52 -9.25 14.99 6.44
N CYS A 53 -8.59 15.83 5.64
CA CYS A 53 -9.26 16.54 4.58
C CYS A 53 -9.87 15.59 3.53
N SER A 54 -11.17 15.73 3.27
CA SER A 54 -11.89 14.90 2.30
C SER A 54 -11.47 15.12 0.85
N VAL A 55 -10.75 16.20 0.58
CA VAL A 55 -10.29 16.58 -0.77
C VAL A 55 -9.38 15.52 -1.41
N ILE A 56 -8.73 14.67 -0.61
CA ILE A 56 -7.89 13.58 -1.12
C ILE A 56 -8.61 12.66 -2.10
N PHE A 57 -9.91 12.52 -1.97
CA PHE A 57 -10.73 11.74 -2.90
C PHE A 57 -11.16 12.52 -4.14
N GLY A 58 -10.85 13.82 -4.19
CA GLY A 58 -11.09 14.72 -5.33
C GLY A 58 -9.86 14.98 -6.19
N TRP A 59 -8.75 14.29 -5.94
CA TRP A 59 -7.51 14.40 -6.69
C TRP A 59 -7.22 13.12 -7.47
N ASP A 60 -6.60 13.28 -8.64
CA ASP A 60 -5.98 12.17 -9.36
C ASP A 60 -4.56 11.87 -8.78
N MET A 61 -3.88 10.89 -9.37
CA MET A 61 -2.52 10.50 -8.98
C MET A 61 -1.47 11.60 -9.17
N HIS A 62 -1.79 12.69 -9.89
CA HIS A 62 -0.94 13.86 -10.10
C HIS A 62 -1.39 15.09 -9.30
N ASP A 63 -2.26 14.90 -8.31
CA ASP A 63 -2.86 15.95 -7.46
C ASP A 63 -3.71 16.97 -8.24
N ARG A 64 -4.20 16.60 -9.43
CA ARG A 64 -5.13 17.42 -10.17
C ARG A 64 -6.53 17.22 -9.64
N THR A 65 -7.22 18.30 -9.37
CA THR A 65 -8.59 18.27 -8.86
C THR A 65 -9.56 17.85 -9.98
N TYR A 66 -10.47 16.93 -9.68
CA TYR A 66 -11.54 16.55 -10.59
C TYR A 66 -12.46 17.72 -10.87
N PHE A 67 -13.02 17.76 -12.09
CA PHE A 67 -13.92 18.83 -12.53
C PHE A 67 -15.26 18.86 -11.78
N ARG A 68 -15.66 17.75 -11.17
CA ARG A 68 -16.92 17.62 -10.45
C ARG A 68 -16.66 17.47 -8.98
N GLU A 69 -17.43 18.22 -8.20
CA GLU A 69 -17.43 18.04 -6.75
C GLU A 69 -17.95 16.65 -6.35
N LEU A 70 -17.35 16.10 -5.33
CA LEU A 70 -17.73 14.82 -4.79
C LEU A 70 -18.84 14.97 -3.76
N LYS A 71 -19.69 13.94 -3.62
CA LYS A 71 -20.69 13.91 -2.55
C LYS A 71 -20.09 14.09 -1.16
N ILE A 72 -18.88 13.58 -0.94
CA ILE A 72 -18.15 13.65 0.34
C ILE A 72 -17.31 14.91 0.52
N SER A 73 -17.02 15.63 -0.57
CA SER A 73 -16.15 16.82 -0.57
C SER A 73 -16.69 17.82 -1.60
N ASN A 74 -17.44 18.80 -1.14
CA ASN A 74 -18.09 19.78 -1.99
C ASN A 74 -18.32 21.09 -1.23
N LYS A 75 -18.79 22.11 -1.98
CA LYS A 75 -19.07 23.43 -1.44
C LYS A 75 -20.19 23.44 -0.39
N GLU A 76 -21.21 22.57 -0.56
CA GLU A 76 -22.35 22.54 0.37
C GLU A 76 -21.93 22.04 1.76
N ASN A 77 -21.02 21.06 1.84
CA ASN A 77 -20.48 20.55 3.09
C ASN A 77 -19.22 21.27 3.56
N GLY A 78 -18.80 22.35 2.88
CA GLY A 78 -17.65 23.17 3.23
C GLY A 78 -16.31 22.41 3.11
N TYR A 79 -16.22 21.37 2.28
CA TYR A 79 -15.04 20.51 2.13
C TYR A 79 -14.53 19.97 3.48
N ARG A 80 -15.48 19.64 4.34
CA ARG A 80 -15.22 19.24 5.73
C ARG A 80 -14.28 18.05 5.83
N ASP A 81 -13.61 17.93 6.98
CA ASP A 81 -12.81 16.77 7.31
C ASP A 81 -13.68 15.50 7.41
N ILE A 82 -13.10 14.40 6.97
CA ILE A 82 -13.55 13.04 7.25
C ILE A 82 -12.78 12.49 8.43
N LEU A 83 -13.28 11.43 9.04
CA LEU A 83 -12.63 10.79 10.18
C LEU A 83 -11.66 9.70 9.70
N ALA A 84 -10.37 9.85 10.00
CA ALA A 84 -9.34 8.84 9.78
C ALA A 84 -9.10 8.05 11.07
N LYS A 85 -9.26 6.72 11.03
CA LYS A 85 -8.95 5.82 12.16
C LYS A 85 -7.77 4.93 11.83
N PRO A 86 -6.73 4.90 12.67
CA PRO A 86 -5.61 3.97 12.52
C PRO A 86 -6.08 2.52 12.62
N ASP A 87 -5.55 1.69 11.71
CA ASP A 87 -5.68 0.24 11.76
C ASP A 87 -4.43 -0.32 12.47
N LEU A 88 -4.57 -0.69 13.73
CA LEU A 88 -3.44 -1.17 14.53
C LEU A 88 -2.88 -2.50 14.00
N SER A 89 -3.70 -3.30 13.32
CA SER A 89 -3.25 -4.55 12.72
C SER A 89 -2.31 -4.34 11.52
N SER A 90 -2.32 -3.14 10.95
CA SER A 90 -1.45 -2.76 9.82
C SER A 90 -0.07 -2.26 10.25
N PHE A 91 0.25 -2.33 11.53
CA PHE A 91 1.55 -1.87 12.04
C PHE A 91 2.71 -2.46 11.23
N ARG A 92 3.60 -1.58 10.79
CA ARG A 92 4.89 -1.90 10.14
C ARG A 92 5.93 -0.88 10.58
N ARG A 93 7.19 -1.25 10.50
CA ARG A 93 8.31 -0.31 10.55
C ARG A 93 8.88 -0.15 9.16
N ILE A 94 9.09 1.09 8.71
CA ILE A 94 9.64 1.36 7.37
C ILE A 94 11.17 1.31 7.44
N PRO A 95 11.82 0.21 6.99
CA PRO A 95 13.25 0.00 7.20
C PRO A 95 14.13 1.04 6.49
N TRP A 96 13.73 1.49 5.32
CA TRP A 96 14.45 2.52 4.55
C TRP A 96 14.19 3.96 5.02
N GLU A 97 13.36 4.15 6.06
CA GLU A 97 13.08 5.43 6.69
C GLU A 97 13.42 5.42 8.20
N ASN A 98 14.58 4.87 8.55
CA ASN A 98 15.03 4.74 9.95
C ASN A 98 14.03 4.02 10.86
N ASN A 99 13.38 3.00 10.35
CA ASN A 99 12.39 2.20 11.07
C ASN A 99 11.23 3.01 11.68
N VAL A 100 10.82 4.09 11.01
CA VAL A 100 9.68 4.88 11.49
C VAL A 100 8.43 4.01 11.57
N PRO A 101 7.67 4.06 12.69
CA PRO A 101 6.41 3.35 12.81
C PRO A 101 5.40 3.85 11.79
N PHE A 102 4.71 2.92 11.16
CA PHE A 102 3.72 3.17 10.12
C PHE A 102 2.44 2.41 10.39
N PHE A 103 1.30 3.09 10.22
CA PHE A 103 -0.02 2.49 10.26
C PHE A 103 -0.84 2.95 9.07
N LEU A 104 -1.62 2.06 8.50
CA LEU A 104 -2.68 2.43 7.58
C LEU A 104 -3.87 3.01 8.36
N VAL A 105 -4.64 3.87 7.70
CA VAL A 105 -5.90 4.37 8.23
C VAL A 105 -7.05 3.99 7.32
N SER A 106 -8.23 3.82 7.89
CA SER A 106 -9.50 3.76 7.17
C SER A 106 -10.30 5.02 7.42
N PHE A 107 -11.11 5.42 6.44
CA PHE A 107 -11.87 6.66 6.51
C PHE A 107 -13.34 6.39 6.78
N TYR A 108 -13.92 7.24 7.63
CA TYR A 108 -15.29 7.16 8.09
C TYR A 108 -16.00 8.50 7.96
N ASP A 109 -17.30 8.46 7.83
CA ASP A 109 -18.12 9.66 7.93
C ASP A 109 -18.04 10.23 9.36
N PRO A 110 -17.77 11.53 9.54
CA PRO A 110 -17.55 12.09 10.87
C PRO A 110 -18.81 12.12 11.74
N ASP A 111 -20.01 12.16 11.14
CA ASP A 111 -21.27 12.24 11.85
C ASP A 111 -21.83 10.85 12.18
N THR A 112 -21.93 9.99 11.17
CA THR A 112 -22.53 8.66 11.31
C THR A 112 -21.54 7.61 11.82
N ARG A 113 -20.25 7.85 11.70
CA ARG A 113 -19.17 6.89 12.01
C ARG A 113 -19.17 5.63 11.12
N GLU A 114 -19.98 5.65 10.06
CA GLU A 114 -19.99 4.57 9.08
C GLU A 114 -18.79 4.62 8.14
N PRO A 115 -18.32 3.50 7.61
CA PRO A 115 -17.24 3.45 6.63
C PRO A 115 -17.52 4.32 5.42
N LEU A 116 -16.55 5.12 5.00
CA LEU A 116 -16.69 5.97 3.83
C LEU A 116 -16.54 5.12 2.57
N LEU A 117 -17.57 5.10 1.71
CA LEU A 117 -17.57 4.27 0.50
C LEU A 117 -16.50 4.70 -0.53
N ALA A 118 -15.99 5.91 -0.44
CA ALA A 118 -14.86 6.37 -1.27
C ALA A 118 -13.52 5.79 -0.81
N CYS A 119 -13.44 5.25 0.42
CA CYS A 119 -12.24 4.63 0.95
C CYS A 119 -12.10 3.21 0.42
N PRO A 120 -11.08 2.87 -0.40
CA PRO A 120 -10.90 1.52 -0.94
C PRO A 120 -10.80 0.46 0.15
N ARG A 121 -10.09 0.74 1.25
CA ARG A 121 -10.00 -0.16 2.41
C ARG A 121 -11.36 -0.37 3.09
N GLY A 122 -12.12 0.71 3.26
CA GLY A 122 -13.48 0.64 3.83
C GLY A 122 -14.41 -0.18 2.94
N LEU A 123 -14.33 0.02 1.62
CA LEU A 123 -15.11 -0.74 0.64
C LEU A 123 -14.74 -2.23 0.63
N LEU A 124 -13.45 -2.55 0.67
CA LEU A 124 -12.96 -3.93 0.75
C LEU A 124 -13.47 -4.61 2.03
N ASN A 125 -13.32 -3.97 3.19
CA ASN A 125 -13.79 -4.50 4.46
C ASN A 125 -15.30 -4.78 4.44
N GLU A 126 -16.10 -3.88 3.87
CA GLU A 126 -17.54 -4.09 3.73
C GLU A 126 -17.86 -5.23 2.75
N ALA A 127 -17.12 -5.34 1.65
CA ALA A 127 -17.28 -6.44 0.70
C ALA A 127 -16.98 -7.81 1.33
N LEU A 128 -15.96 -7.86 2.20
CA LEU A 128 -15.55 -9.09 2.90
C LEU A 128 -16.49 -9.47 4.05
N ARG A 129 -17.20 -8.51 4.63
CA ARG A 129 -18.11 -8.75 5.76
C ARG A 129 -19.24 -9.74 5.43
N LYS A 130 -19.82 -9.65 4.25
CA LYS A 130 -20.92 -10.53 3.83
C LYS A 130 -20.50 -11.99 3.64
N PRO A 131 -19.41 -12.30 2.92
CA PRO A 131 -18.84 -13.65 2.88
C PRO A 131 -18.47 -14.18 4.26
N ALA A 132 -17.80 -13.36 5.08
CA ALA A 132 -17.36 -13.75 6.42
C ALA A 132 -18.53 -14.17 7.32
N ALA A 133 -19.65 -13.46 7.25
CA ALA A 133 -20.87 -13.80 7.98
C ALA A 133 -21.49 -15.16 7.58
N LYS A 134 -21.07 -15.70 6.42
CA LYS A 134 -21.47 -17.04 5.91
C LYS A 134 -20.38 -18.10 6.12
N GLY A 135 -19.34 -17.81 6.90
CA GLY A 135 -18.24 -18.73 7.15
C GLY A 135 -17.17 -18.80 6.05
N TYR A 136 -17.20 -17.88 5.08
CA TYR A 136 -16.15 -17.81 4.06
C TYR A 136 -15.03 -16.91 4.53
N ARG A 137 -13.80 -17.35 4.34
CA ARG A 137 -12.59 -16.53 4.53
C ARG A 137 -12.01 -16.19 3.16
N ALA A 138 -11.93 -14.90 2.84
CA ALA A 138 -11.20 -14.45 1.68
C ALA A 138 -9.69 -14.42 2.01
N MET A 139 -8.88 -14.89 1.09
CA MET A 139 -7.43 -14.80 1.14
C MET A 139 -6.97 -14.19 -0.18
N ALA A 140 -6.05 -13.24 -0.10
CA ALA A 140 -5.41 -12.68 -1.28
C ALA A 140 -3.96 -13.17 -1.31
N GLY A 141 -3.53 -13.68 -2.42
CA GLY A 141 -2.15 -14.07 -2.71
C GLY A 141 -1.81 -13.66 -4.15
N GLY A 142 -0.53 -13.73 -4.56
CA GLY A 142 -0.08 -13.19 -5.83
C GLY A 142 -0.23 -14.15 -7.04
N LYS A 143 -1.32 -14.44 -7.62
CA LYS A 143 -1.61 -14.77 -9.04
C LYS A 143 -3.08 -15.06 -9.30
N CYS A 144 -3.73 -14.22 -10.08
CA CYS A 144 -5.12 -14.41 -10.46
C CYS A 144 -5.24 -15.21 -11.77
N SER A 145 -4.89 -16.49 -11.76
CA SER A 145 -5.17 -17.34 -12.91
C SER A 145 -6.16 -18.47 -12.64
N HIS A 146 -6.55 -18.75 -11.39
CA HIS A 146 -7.55 -19.77 -11.09
C HIS A 146 -8.30 -19.50 -9.78
N PHE A 147 -9.63 -19.49 -9.87
CA PHE A 147 -10.50 -19.66 -8.72
C PHE A 147 -10.56 -21.16 -8.38
N GLU A 148 -9.83 -21.59 -7.41
CA GLU A 148 -9.97 -22.93 -6.89
C GLU A 148 -10.85 -22.92 -5.64
N VAL A 149 -12.06 -23.46 -5.75
CA VAL A 149 -12.93 -23.71 -4.60
C VAL A 149 -12.57 -25.07 -4.03
N LEU A 150 -11.72 -25.08 -3.02
CA LEU A 150 -11.41 -26.31 -2.31
C LEU A 150 -12.59 -26.67 -1.38
N ARG A 151 -13.37 -27.69 -1.76
CA ARG A 151 -14.35 -28.33 -0.88
C ARG A 151 -13.61 -29.25 0.10
N GLY A 152 -13.38 -28.76 1.32
CA GLY A 152 -13.05 -29.64 2.43
C GLY A 152 -14.30 -30.24 3.08
N ASN A 153 -14.23 -31.42 3.64
CA ASN A 153 -15.34 -32.12 4.31
C ASN A 153 -15.86 -31.44 5.60
N ASN A 154 -15.30 -30.30 5.97
CA ASN A 154 -15.76 -29.40 7.04
C ASN A 154 -15.76 -27.98 6.47
N ALA A 155 -16.82 -27.58 5.84
CA ALA A 155 -17.38 -26.23 5.55
C ALA A 155 -16.47 -24.98 5.60
N ASP A 156 -15.14 -25.09 5.48
CA ASP A 156 -14.24 -23.96 5.36
C ASP A 156 -13.96 -23.71 3.87
N TYR A 157 -14.77 -22.85 3.28
CA TYR A 157 -14.51 -22.36 1.93
C TYR A 157 -13.48 -21.23 2.00
N ARG A 158 -12.30 -21.44 1.40
CA ARG A 158 -11.26 -20.41 1.26
C ARG A 158 -11.27 -19.91 -0.18
N PHE A 159 -11.36 -18.61 -0.35
CA PHE A 159 -11.14 -17.97 -1.64
C PHE A 159 -9.72 -17.43 -1.64
N PHE A 160 -8.93 -17.82 -2.62
CA PHE A 160 -7.59 -17.28 -2.84
C PHE A 160 -7.66 -16.27 -3.98
N SER A 161 -7.21 -15.07 -3.76
CA SER A 161 -6.90 -14.10 -4.79
C SER A 161 -5.41 -13.76 -4.67
N VAL A 162 -4.71 -13.77 -5.78
CA VAL A 162 -3.27 -13.58 -5.83
C VAL A 162 -2.98 -12.28 -6.58
N ALA A 163 -2.10 -11.42 -6.07
CA ALA A 163 -1.64 -10.24 -6.78
C ALA A 163 -0.23 -10.47 -7.33
N GLU A 164 -0.09 -10.43 -8.64
CA GLU A 164 1.20 -10.31 -9.31
C GLU A 164 1.44 -8.83 -9.60
N PHE A 165 2.60 -8.34 -9.24
CA PHE A 165 3.02 -6.98 -9.52
C PHE A 165 3.99 -7.02 -10.70
N GLU A 166 3.50 -6.67 -11.87
CA GLU A 166 4.32 -6.53 -13.07
C GLU A 166 4.69 -5.07 -13.27
N PHE A 167 5.97 -4.77 -13.43
CA PHE A 167 6.46 -3.40 -13.48
C PHE A 167 7.71 -3.26 -14.35
N TYR A 168 7.82 -2.08 -14.97
CA TYR A 168 8.99 -1.68 -15.73
C TYR A 168 10.00 -0.97 -14.86
N GLN A 169 11.29 -1.23 -15.08
CA GLN A 169 12.37 -0.56 -14.39
C GLN A 169 13.35 0.07 -15.37
N PHE A 170 13.63 1.33 -15.14
CA PHE A 170 14.54 2.11 -15.94
C PHE A 170 15.72 2.60 -15.10
N ALA A 171 16.92 2.57 -15.70
CA ALA A 171 18.07 3.19 -15.09
C ALA A 171 17.95 4.72 -15.20
N THR A 172 18.14 5.42 -14.09
CA THR A 172 18.28 6.87 -14.10
C THR A 172 19.75 7.21 -13.96
N PRO A 173 20.28 8.14 -14.77
CA PRO A 173 21.63 8.62 -14.54
C PRO A 173 21.71 9.37 -13.22
N ASP A 174 22.91 9.42 -12.73
CA ASP A 174 23.39 9.88 -11.44
C ASP A 174 22.44 10.82 -10.64
N ARG A 175 22.14 10.43 -9.41
CA ARG A 175 21.24 11.13 -8.47
C ARG A 175 21.65 12.58 -8.13
N ASN A 176 22.79 13.04 -8.63
CA ASN A 176 23.36 14.34 -8.27
C ASN A 176 23.08 15.47 -9.28
N ALA A 177 22.51 15.20 -10.44
CA ALA A 177 22.46 16.18 -11.52
C ALA A 177 21.15 16.98 -11.63
N SER A 178 20.00 16.42 -11.27
CA SER A 178 18.72 17.13 -11.30
C SER A 178 17.64 16.34 -10.55
N SER A 179 16.52 16.98 -10.21
CA SER A 179 15.39 16.24 -9.66
C SER A 179 14.89 15.21 -10.68
N THR A 180 14.37 14.08 -10.22
CA THR A 180 13.77 13.06 -11.08
C THR A 180 12.73 13.66 -12.04
N ALA A 181 11.95 14.64 -11.60
CA ALA A 181 10.97 15.32 -12.41
C ALA A 181 11.60 16.11 -13.57
N THR A 182 12.72 16.80 -13.36
CA THR A 182 13.46 17.50 -14.42
C THR A 182 14.03 16.49 -15.41
N PHE A 183 14.64 15.42 -14.90
CA PHE A 183 15.19 14.35 -15.73
C PHE A 183 14.10 13.72 -16.63
N LEU A 184 12.94 13.35 -16.09
CA LEU A 184 11.83 12.75 -16.86
C LEU A 184 11.22 13.74 -17.87
N LYS A 185 11.27 15.04 -17.59
CA LYS A 185 10.83 16.06 -18.56
C LYS A 185 11.73 16.15 -19.78
N GLU A 186 13.02 15.96 -19.58
CA GLU A 186 14.04 16.03 -20.64
C GLU A 186 14.26 14.68 -21.35
N ASN A 187 13.89 13.58 -20.68
CA ASN A 187 14.05 12.21 -21.17
C ASN A 187 12.69 11.49 -21.15
N PRO A 188 11.94 11.50 -22.24
CA PRO A 188 10.70 10.76 -22.36
C PRO A 188 10.86 9.27 -21.99
N VAL A 189 9.85 8.66 -21.41
CA VAL A 189 9.90 7.27 -20.91
C VAL A 189 10.37 6.28 -21.99
N GLU A 190 10.00 6.54 -23.24
CA GLU A 190 10.36 5.74 -24.43
C GLU A 190 11.86 5.72 -24.73
N THR A 191 12.60 6.69 -24.20
CA THR A 191 14.05 6.84 -24.41
C THR A 191 14.87 6.40 -23.21
N LEU A 192 14.22 6.06 -22.10
CA LEU A 192 14.92 5.64 -20.89
C LEU A 192 15.57 4.26 -21.08
N PRO A 193 16.83 4.09 -20.69
CA PRO A 193 17.46 2.78 -20.72
C PRO A 193 16.79 1.87 -19.68
N PRO A 194 16.36 0.66 -20.08
CA PRO A 194 15.85 -0.31 -19.13
C PRO A 194 16.95 -0.70 -18.14
N LEU A 195 16.60 -0.99 -16.90
CA LEU A 195 17.56 -1.43 -15.88
C LEU A 195 18.26 -2.72 -16.31
N THR A 196 17.53 -3.62 -16.97
CA THR A 196 18.08 -4.81 -17.60
C THR A 196 17.76 -4.77 -19.09
N GLU A 197 18.82 -4.82 -19.92
CA GLU A 197 18.68 -4.77 -21.37
C GLU A 197 18.15 -6.08 -21.96
N GLY A 198 17.33 -5.94 -22.97
CA GLY A 198 16.77 -7.05 -23.74
C GLY A 198 15.48 -7.62 -23.14
N MET A 199 14.91 -8.58 -23.85
CA MET A 199 13.68 -9.28 -23.49
C MET A 199 14.03 -10.73 -23.16
N PHE A 200 14.00 -11.10 -21.89
CA PHE A 200 14.42 -12.41 -21.42
C PHE A 200 13.51 -12.88 -20.29
N GLY A 201 12.30 -13.30 -20.63
CA GLY A 201 11.39 -13.88 -19.66
C GLY A 201 12.05 -15.05 -18.90
N TYR A 202 11.89 -15.06 -17.59
CA TYR A 202 12.44 -16.09 -16.68
C TYR A 202 13.98 -16.23 -16.71
N SER A 203 14.71 -15.21 -17.13
CA SER A 203 16.18 -15.25 -17.13
C SER A 203 16.72 -15.09 -15.71
N LEU A 204 17.54 -16.03 -15.26
CA LEU A 204 18.26 -15.94 -13.98
C LEU A 204 19.59 -15.19 -14.09
N THR A 205 20.16 -15.11 -15.27
CA THR A 205 21.50 -14.53 -15.46
C THR A 205 21.49 -13.05 -15.78
N ARG A 206 20.45 -12.53 -16.38
CA ARG A 206 20.36 -11.11 -16.73
C ARG A 206 20.26 -10.17 -15.53
N PRO A 207 19.44 -10.46 -14.51
CA PRO A 207 19.32 -9.60 -13.34
C PRO A 207 20.60 -9.51 -12.48
N ILE A 208 21.52 -10.48 -12.62
CA ILE A 208 22.70 -10.53 -11.74
C ILE A 208 23.57 -9.28 -11.79
N HIS A 209 23.57 -8.57 -12.92
CA HIS A 209 24.30 -7.31 -13.05
C HIS A 209 23.75 -6.19 -12.15
N ASN A 210 22.53 -6.33 -11.68
CA ASN A 210 21.84 -5.41 -10.77
C ASN A 210 21.40 -6.12 -9.48
N GLN A 211 22.11 -7.15 -9.06
CA GLN A 211 21.73 -7.99 -7.91
C GLN A 211 21.56 -7.17 -6.62
N GLU A 212 22.38 -6.17 -6.37
CA GLU A 212 22.27 -5.32 -5.17
C GLU A 212 20.91 -4.63 -5.08
N TYR A 213 20.37 -4.19 -6.22
CA TYR A 213 19.04 -3.60 -6.27
C TYR A 213 17.97 -4.64 -5.98
N TYR A 214 17.98 -5.79 -6.66
CA TYR A 214 16.94 -6.80 -6.51
C TYR A 214 16.95 -7.45 -5.12
N TYR A 215 18.12 -7.84 -4.64
CA TYR A 215 18.25 -8.40 -3.29
C TYR A 215 17.91 -7.36 -2.23
N GLY A 216 18.26 -6.10 -2.44
CA GLY A 216 17.85 -5.01 -1.57
C GLY A 216 16.34 -4.81 -1.51
N VAL A 217 15.60 -5.05 -2.61
CA VAL A 217 14.13 -5.02 -2.61
C VAL A 217 13.56 -6.20 -1.82
N PHE A 218 14.09 -7.43 -2.01
CA PHE A 218 13.71 -8.60 -1.21
C PHE A 218 13.90 -8.33 0.28
N ASP A 219 15.09 -7.92 0.68
CA ASP A 219 15.45 -7.66 2.08
C ASP A 219 14.55 -6.56 2.69
N ALA A 220 14.27 -5.51 1.92
CA ALA A 220 13.39 -4.43 2.36
C ALA A 220 11.94 -4.88 2.52
N CYS A 221 11.44 -5.71 1.62
CA CYS A 221 10.08 -6.26 1.70
C CYS A 221 9.93 -7.21 2.89
N GLU A 222 10.91 -8.09 3.13
CA GLU A 222 10.93 -8.96 4.31
C GLU A 222 10.91 -8.14 5.60
N GLN A 223 11.78 -7.13 5.71
CA GLN A 223 11.82 -6.25 6.87
C GLN A 223 10.54 -5.41 7.07
N PHE A 224 9.83 -5.16 5.98
CA PHE A 224 8.54 -4.46 6.02
C PHE A 224 7.35 -5.38 6.30
N ASN A 225 7.59 -6.68 6.54
CA ASN A 225 6.54 -7.69 6.68
C ASN A 225 5.63 -7.80 5.43
N CYS A 226 6.25 -7.75 4.26
CA CYS A 226 5.59 -7.92 2.96
C CYS A 226 6.49 -8.83 2.12
N GLU A 227 6.48 -10.11 2.44
CA GLU A 227 7.40 -11.09 1.85
C GLU A 227 7.14 -11.24 0.35
N ILE A 228 8.22 -11.24 -0.42
CA ILE A 228 8.19 -11.59 -1.84
C ILE A 228 8.42 -13.10 -1.94
N GLU A 229 7.43 -13.85 -2.42
CA GLU A 229 7.53 -15.29 -2.64
C GLU A 229 8.28 -15.64 -3.92
N GLY A 230 8.15 -14.82 -4.95
CA GLY A 230 8.77 -15.02 -6.25
C GLY A 230 9.09 -13.73 -6.96
N TRP A 231 10.15 -13.79 -7.77
CA TRP A 231 10.60 -12.67 -8.59
C TRP A 231 11.20 -13.23 -9.87
N HIS A 232 10.78 -12.73 -11.01
CA HIS A 232 11.37 -13.10 -12.30
C HIS A 232 11.32 -11.97 -13.32
N THR A 233 12.11 -12.10 -14.35
CA THR A 233 12.02 -11.24 -15.54
C THR A 233 10.85 -11.64 -16.41
N GLU A 234 10.20 -10.67 -17.05
CA GLU A 234 9.11 -10.85 -17.98
C GLU A 234 9.48 -10.46 -19.43
N SER A 235 8.51 -10.61 -20.31
CA SER A 235 8.67 -10.36 -21.76
C SER A 235 8.62 -8.87 -22.05
N GLY A 236 9.72 -8.18 -21.85
CA GLY A 236 9.87 -6.77 -22.15
C GLY A 236 11.19 -6.22 -21.60
N PRO A 237 11.72 -5.12 -22.17
CA PRO A 237 12.95 -4.51 -21.68
C PRO A 237 12.72 -3.95 -20.28
N GLY A 238 13.45 -4.47 -19.28
CA GLY A 238 13.34 -4.05 -17.89
C GLY A 238 12.01 -4.41 -17.21
N VAL A 239 11.28 -5.40 -17.72
CA VAL A 239 10.02 -5.86 -17.11
C VAL A 239 10.33 -6.97 -16.11
N TYR A 240 9.72 -6.83 -14.96
CA TYR A 240 9.82 -7.76 -13.83
C TYR A 240 8.44 -8.03 -13.26
N GLU A 241 8.31 -9.20 -12.72
CA GLU A 241 7.13 -9.60 -11.96
C GLU A 241 7.54 -10.05 -10.57
N ALA A 242 6.83 -9.54 -9.57
CA ALA A 242 6.98 -9.94 -8.18
C ALA A 242 5.67 -10.49 -7.64
N VAL A 243 5.76 -11.65 -7.01
CA VAL A 243 4.66 -12.33 -6.33
C VAL A 243 4.87 -12.14 -4.84
N GLY A 244 3.88 -11.60 -4.13
CA GLY A 244 3.96 -11.38 -2.70
C GLY A 244 2.90 -12.14 -1.91
N ASP A 245 3.26 -12.60 -0.72
CA ASP A 245 2.27 -13.07 0.26
C ASP A 245 1.57 -11.86 0.89
N CYS A 246 0.26 -11.81 0.71
CA CYS A 246 -0.62 -10.80 1.28
C CYS A 246 -1.46 -11.36 2.44
N SER A 247 -0.95 -12.37 3.16
CA SER A 247 -1.63 -13.01 4.28
C SER A 247 -1.78 -12.12 5.52
#